data_24d1f76ab4a9cc2647dd9fab6b78eda9
#
_entry.id   24d1f76ab4a9cc2647dd9fab6b78eda9
#
_cell.length_a   1.000
_cell.length_b   1.000
_cell.length_c   1.000
_cell.angle_alpha   90.00
_cell.angle_beta   90.00
_cell.angle_gamma   90.00
#
_symmetry.space_group_name_H-M   'P 1'
#
loop_
_entity.id
_entity.type
_entity.pdbx_description
1 polymer ?
#
loop_
_entity_poly.entity_id
_entity_poly.type
_entity_poly.pdbx_seq_one_letter_code
_entity_poly.pdbx_strand_id
1 'polypeptide(L)'
;TRTLVKRTLAIAGLALVVYFLYSIVHLFVSPDRNIQQIYLVPEDAAFIIQSSAPIDDWAKFSGSATWQCLKRAKAFEDVTRNVETLDTVVRSNKMLLSLVGKRDMLISIHKVRTRDWDFLIVLDMQKASKMDLLKDQLETVLTMAGSSVTNRMHNRINILEMRDPDTRDIFYCAFVDNHFVGSYTSK
;
A
#
# COMPACT_ATOMS: atom_id res chain seq x y z
N THR A 1 -36.51 38.76 -20.10
CA THR A 1 -35.56 38.45 -18.98
C THR A 1 -35.84 37.10 -18.33
N ARG A 2 -37.06 36.74 -17.94
CA ARG A 2 -37.39 35.46 -17.29
C ARG A 2 -37.13 34.22 -18.15
N THR A 3 -37.29 34.29 -19.46
CA THR A 3 -37.03 33.20 -20.41
C THR A 3 -35.53 32.96 -20.61
N LEU A 4 -34.72 34.00 -20.59
CA LEU A 4 -33.25 33.90 -20.65
C LEU A 4 -32.68 33.20 -19.39
N VAL A 5 -33.13 33.61 -18.21
CA VAL A 5 -32.70 32.99 -16.93
C VAL A 5 -33.09 31.51 -16.87
N LYS A 6 -34.28 31.12 -17.34
CA LYS A 6 -34.67 29.70 -17.40
C LYS A 6 -33.79 28.88 -18.36
N ARG A 7 -33.42 29.47 -19.51
CA ARG A 7 -32.53 28.79 -20.48
C ARG A 7 -31.12 28.64 -19.95
N THR A 8 -30.54 29.65 -19.29
CA THR A 8 -29.24 29.56 -18.68
C THR A 8 -29.19 28.53 -17.53
N LEU A 9 -30.23 28.49 -16.69
CA LEU A 9 -30.37 27.49 -15.64
C LEU A 9 -30.49 26.06 -16.20
N ALA A 10 -31.24 25.87 -17.29
CA ALA A 10 -31.36 24.56 -17.94
C ALA A 10 -30.03 24.08 -18.55
N ILE A 11 -29.28 25.00 -19.20
CA ILE A 11 -27.96 24.68 -19.75
C ILE A 11 -26.97 24.37 -18.64
N ALA A 12 -26.93 25.11 -17.55
CA ALA A 12 -26.09 24.88 -16.41
C ALA A 12 -26.39 23.51 -15.74
N GLY A 13 -27.70 23.19 -15.57
CA GLY A 13 -28.12 21.88 -15.06
C GLY A 13 -27.71 20.73 -15.96
N LEU A 14 -27.86 20.88 -17.29
CA LEU A 14 -27.39 19.85 -18.24
C LEU A 14 -25.90 19.67 -18.20
N ALA A 15 -25.11 20.75 -18.13
CA ALA A 15 -23.66 20.69 -18.03
C ALA A 15 -23.20 19.97 -16.74
N LEU A 16 -23.91 20.19 -15.64
CA LEU A 16 -23.61 19.55 -14.35
C LEU A 16 -23.93 18.05 -14.41
N VAL A 17 -25.04 17.66 -15.05
CA VAL A 17 -25.36 16.22 -15.25
C VAL A 17 -24.34 15.54 -16.16
N VAL A 18 -23.94 16.18 -17.25
CA VAL A 18 -22.90 15.65 -18.17
C VAL A 18 -21.56 15.52 -17.44
N TYR A 19 -21.16 16.52 -16.65
CA TYR A 19 -19.95 16.45 -15.84
C TYR A 19 -20.00 15.32 -14.82
N PHE A 20 -21.15 15.11 -14.17
CA PHE A 20 -21.34 14.05 -13.20
C PHE A 20 -21.30 12.66 -13.85
N LEU A 21 -21.96 12.51 -15.00
CA LEU A 21 -21.88 11.27 -15.80
C LEU A 21 -20.45 11.00 -16.31
N TYR A 22 -19.75 12.03 -16.80
CA TYR A 22 -18.35 11.92 -17.19
C TYR A 22 -17.47 11.48 -16.01
N SER A 23 -17.65 12.07 -14.84
CA SER A 23 -16.90 11.70 -13.62
C SER A 23 -17.19 10.26 -13.20
N ILE A 24 -18.44 9.81 -13.29
CA ILE A 24 -18.81 8.42 -13.01
C ILE A 24 -18.16 7.48 -14.03
N VAL A 25 -18.26 7.78 -15.33
CA VAL A 25 -17.66 6.97 -16.38
C VAL A 25 -16.15 6.93 -16.22
N HIS A 26 -15.50 8.05 -15.94
CA HIS A 26 -14.05 8.10 -15.70
C HIS A 26 -13.61 7.28 -14.46
N LEU A 27 -14.43 7.25 -13.42
CA LEU A 27 -14.22 6.40 -12.24
C LEU A 27 -14.32 4.89 -12.54
N PHE A 28 -15.18 4.51 -13.51
CA PHE A 28 -15.41 3.10 -13.85
C PHE A 28 -14.59 2.60 -15.06
N VAL A 29 -14.18 3.49 -15.95
CA VAL A 29 -13.55 3.16 -17.25
C VAL A 29 -12.07 3.57 -17.28
N SER A 30 -11.49 4.09 -16.18
CA SER A 30 -10.04 4.28 -16.12
C SER A 30 -9.38 2.93 -16.48
N PRO A 31 -8.56 2.86 -17.53
CA PRO A 31 -7.92 1.61 -17.91
C PRO A 31 -7.06 1.17 -16.72
N ASP A 32 -7.49 0.12 -16.06
CA ASP A 32 -6.65 -0.57 -15.09
C ASP A 32 -5.43 -1.08 -15.89
N ARG A 33 -4.31 -0.38 -15.81
CA ARG A 33 -3.02 -0.93 -16.18
C ARG A 33 -2.69 -2.02 -15.17
N ASN A 34 -3.24 -3.19 -15.40
CA ASN A 34 -3.09 -4.33 -14.51
C ASN A 34 -1.72 -4.96 -14.79
N ILE A 35 -0.67 -4.36 -14.23
CA ILE A 35 0.64 -4.99 -14.16
C ILE A 35 0.50 -6.12 -13.14
N GLN A 36 0.96 -7.32 -13.48
CA GLN A 36 0.99 -8.40 -12.49
C GLN A 36 2.02 -8.07 -11.40
N GLN A 37 1.68 -8.29 -10.14
CA GLN A 37 2.53 -8.02 -8.98
C GLN A 37 3.95 -8.58 -9.11
N ILE A 38 4.10 -9.71 -9.77
CA ILE A 38 5.39 -10.38 -9.97
C ILE A 38 6.40 -9.52 -10.74
N TYR A 39 5.94 -8.65 -11.64
CA TYR A 39 6.82 -7.75 -12.39
C TYR A 39 7.37 -6.57 -11.57
N LEU A 40 6.82 -6.35 -10.37
CA LEU A 40 7.32 -5.37 -9.42
C LEU A 40 8.35 -5.95 -8.45
N VAL A 41 8.60 -7.25 -8.53
CA VAL A 41 9.57 -7.95 -7.68
C VAL A 41 10.94 -7.94 -8.36
N PRO A 42 12.00 -7.46 -7.68
CA PRO A 42 13.37 -7.57 -8.18
C PRO A 42 13.80 -9.02 -8.41
N GLU A 43 14.65 -9.23 -9.42
CA GLU A 43 15.11 -10.57 -9.83
C GLU A 43 15.95 -11.29 -8.76
N ASP A 44 16.48 -10.55 -7.79
CA ASP A 44 17.33 -11.08 -6.71
C ASP A 44 16.52 -11.63 -5.52
N ALA A 45 15.19 -11.78 -5.66
CA ALA A 45 14.34 -12.37 -4.64
C ALA A 45 14.77 -13.82 -4.33
N ALA A 46 15.06 -14.10 -3.05
CA ALA A 46 15.39 -15.45 -2.60
C ALA A 46 14.14 -16.35 -2.59
N PHE A 47 13.00 -15.81 -2.18
CA PHE A 47 11.68 -16.46 -2.24
C PHE A 47 10.55 -15.44 -2.27
N ILE A 48 9.42 -15.89 -2.77
CA ILE A 48 8.22 -15.09 -2.95
C ILE A 48 7.06 -15.84 -2.29
N ILE A 49 6.26 -15.10 -1.53
CA ILE A 49 5.03 -15.58 -0.91
C ILE A 49 3.88 -14.77 -1.49
N GLN A 50 2.85 -15.45 -1.98
CA GLN A 50 1.64 -14.81 -2.48
C GLN A 50 0.43 -15.25 -1.67
N SER A 51 -0.47 -14.32 -1.37
CA SER A 51 -1.71 -14.56 -0.65
C SER A 51 -2.83 -13.69 -1.21
N SER A 52 -4.04 -14.27 -1.33
CA SER A 52 -5.28 -13.55 -1.66
C SER A 52 -6.10 -13.18 -0.42
N ALA A 53 -5.67 -13.63 0.77
CA ALA A 53 -6.29 -13.29 2.05
C ALA A 53 -5.19 -13.03 3.11
N PRO A 54 -4.35 -12.00 2.92
CA PRO A 54 -3.11 -11.83 3.67
C PRO A 54 -3.30 -11.76 5.19
N ILE A 55 -4.39 -11.19 5.66
CA ILE A 55 -4.66 -11.08 7.11
C ILE A 55 -4.99 -12.44 7.72
N ASP A 56 -5.81 -13.25 7.04
CA ASP A 56 -6.19 -14.57 7.54
C ASP A 56 -5.02 -15.55 7.45
N ASP A 57 -4.26 -15.48 6.36
CA ASP A 57 -3.08 -16.33 6.16
C ASP A 57 -1.95 -15.94 7.13
N TRP A 58 -1.77 -14.65 7.38
CA TRP A 58 -0.86 -14.17 8.41
C TRP A 58 -1.27 -14.67 9.81
N ALA A 59 -2.55 -14.59 10.16
CA ALA A 59 -3.04 -15.09 11.46
C ALA A 59 -2.70 -16.58 11.67
N LYS A 60 -2.83 -17.40 10.62
CA LYS A 60 -2.44 -18.83 10.66
C LYS A 60 -0.92 -18.99 10.75
N PHE A 61 -0.16 -18.26 9.91
CA PHE A 61 1.28 -18.37 9.84
C PHE A 61 1.97 -17.89 11.12
N SER A 62 1.55 -16.76 11.68
CA SER A 62 2.12 -16.18 12.91
C SER A 62 1.92 -17.09 14.14
N GLY A 63 0.87 -17.93 14.13
CA GLY A 63 0.65 -18.96 15.14
C GLY A 63 1.44 -20.25 14.92
N SER A 64 2.13 -20.41 13.80
CA SER A 64 2.80 -21.68 13.44
C SER A 64 4.15 -21.89 14.14
N ALA A 65 4.57 -23.16 14.24
CA ALA A 65 5.90 -23.53 14.73
C ALA A 65 7.01 -22.94 13.85
N THR A 66 6.77 -22.82 12.55
CA THR A 66 7.70 -22.22 11.58
C THR A 66 7.99 -20.78 11.93
N TRP A 67 6.94 -19.96 12.19
CA TRP A 67 7.14 -18.58 12.61
C TRP A 67 7.90 -18.45 13.90
N GLN A 68 7.56 -19.30 14.89
CA GLN A 68 8.28 -19.33 16.18
C GLN A 68 9.76 -19.73 16.01
N CYS A 69 10.09 -20.54 15.02
CA CYS A 69 11.48 -20.87 14.69
C CYS A 69 12.20 -19.67 14.06
N LEU A 70 11.56 -18.99 13.09
CA LEU A 70 12.10 -17.80 12.43
C LEU A 70 12.38 -16.66 13.41
N LYS A 71 11.49 -16.41 14.36
CA LYS A 71 11.67 -15.39 15.40
C LYS A 71 12.91 -15.62 16.27
N ARG A 72 13.33 -16.86 16.46
CA ARG A 72 14.51 -17.20 17.25
C ARG A 72 15.81 -17.14 16.43
N ALA A 73 15.70 -17.11 15.11
CA ALA A 73 16.85 -17.08 14.24
C ALA A 73 17.37 -15.64 14.10
N LYS A 74 18.58 -15.39 14.62
CA LYS A 74 19.21 -14.05 14.63
C LYS A 74 19.27 -13.40 13.23
N ALA A 75 19.37 -14.19 12.17
CA ALA A 75 19.40 -13.69 10.79
C ALA A 75 18.06 -13.09 10.34
N PHE A 76 16.96 -13.40 11.03
CA PHE A 76 15.61 -12.92 10.71
C PHE A 76 15.03 -11.98 11.78
N GLU A 77 15.82 -11.56 12.75
CA GLU A 77 15.37 -10.73 13.88
C GLU A 77 14.72 -9.42 13.38
N ASP A 78 15.38 -8.70 12.47
CA ASP A 78 14.87 -7.44 11.92
C ASP A 78 13.63 -7.67 11.07
N VAL A 79 13.62 -8.68 10.20
CA VAL A 79 12.46 -9.03 9.38
C VAL A 79 11.25 -9.36 10.26
N THR A 80 11.41 -10.18 11.29
CA THR A 80 10.31 -10.58 12.16
C THR A 80 9.77 -9.41 12.97
N ARG A 81 10.64 -8.55 13.50
CA ARG A 81 10.25 -7.32 14.20
C ARG A 81 9.46 -6.38 13.27
N ASN A 82 9.95 -6.14 12.07
CA ASN A 82 9.32 -5.24 11.11
C ASN A 82 7.95 -5.74 10.67
N VAL A 83 7.81 -7.05 10.41
CA VAL A 83 6.51 -7.65 10.06
C VAL A 83 5.52 -7.57 11.22
N GLU A 84 5.95 -7.81 12.47
CA GLU A 84 5.08 -7.68 13.65
C GLU A 84 4.65 -6.22 13.89
N THR A 85 5.52 -5.26 13.62
CA THR A 85 5.19 -3.83 13.69
C THR A 85 4.12 -3.48 12.65
N LEU A 86 4.28 -3.91 11.39
CA LEU A 86 3.28 -3.70 10.34
C LEU A 86 1.94 -4.38 10.67
N ASP A 87 1.96 -5.61 11.17
CA ASP A 87 0.73 -6.30 11.60
C ASP A 87 0.00 -5.50 12.69
N THR A 88 0.74 -4.95 13.65
CA THR A 88 0.18 -4.11 14.72
C THR A 88 -0.48 -2.84 14.15
N VAL A 89 0.19 -2.14 13.23
CA VAL A 89 -0.33 -0.94 12.57
C VAL A 89 -1.62 -1.25 11.80
N VAL A 90 -1.62 -2.33 11.00
CA VAL A 90 -2.80 -2.72 10.21
C VAL A 90 -3.97 -3.12 11.11
N ARG A 91 -3.74 -3.92 12.16
CA ARG A 91 -4.79 -4.38 13.07
C ARG A 91 -5.35 -3.28 13.96
N SER A 92 -4.55 -2.29 14.32
CA SER A 92 -5.00 -1.15 15.13
C SER A 92 -5.96 -0.23 14.38
N ASN A 93 -5.98 -0.29 13.04
CA ASN A 93 -6.82 0.55 12.21
C ASN A 93 -7.80 -0.29 11.37
N LYS A 94 -9.11 -0.24 11.73
CA LYS A 94 -10.17 -0.98 11.03
C LYS A 94 -10.25 -0.67 9.54
N MET A 95 -9.92 0.55 9.14
CA MET A 95 -9.97 0.97 7.75
C MET A 95 -8.80 0.37 6.96
N LEU A 96 -7.58 0.42 7.49
CA LEU A 96 -6.43 -0.28 6.90
C LEU A 96 -6.69 -1.79 6.80
N LEU A 97 -7.22 -2.40 7.84
CA LEU A 97 -7.60 -3.81 7.85
C LEU A 97 -8.61 -4.14 6.73
N SER A 98 -9.61 -3.30 6.53
CA SER A 98 -10.60 -3.45 5.45
C SER A 98 -9.99 -3.25 4.06
N LEU A 99 -9.03 -2.35 3.93
CA LEU A 99 -8.35 -2.07 2.65
C LEU A 99 -7.41 -3.20 2.23
N VAL A 100 -6.68 -3.78 3.20
CA VAL A 100 -5.65 -4.80 2.96
C VAL A 100 -6.22 -6.22 2.98
N GLY A 101 -7.19 -6.50 3.86
CA GLY A 101 -7.59 -7.85 4.28
C GLY A 101 -8.08 -8.80 3.18
N LYS A 102 -8.58 -8.26 2.06
CA LYS A 102 -9.10 -9.03 0.92
C LYS A 102 -8.43 -8.59 -0.39
N ARG A 103 -7.11 -8.46 -0.36
CA ARG A 103 -6.30 -8.04 -1.50
C ARG A 103 -5.27 -9.09 -1.82
N ASP A 104 -4.97 -9.23 -3.10
CA ASP A 104 -3.83 -10.01 -3.49
C ASP A 104 -2.56 -9.29 -3.02
N MET A 105 -1.78 -9.99 -2.22
CA MET A 105 -0.52 -9.52 -1.66
C MET A 105 0.60 -10.46 -2.06
N LEU A 106 1.72 -9.89 -2.45
CA LEU A 106 2.96 -10.59 -2.70
C LEU A 106 4.01 -10.04 -1.76
N ILE A 107 4.73 -10.92 -1.09
CA ILE A 107 5.90 -10.59 -0.28
C ILE A 107 7.09 -11.28 -0.91
N SER A 108 8.12 -10.53 -1.27
CA SER A 108 9.40 -11.08 -1.69
C SER A 108 10.47 -10.79 -0.64
N ILE A 109 11.36 -11.75 -0.42
CA ILE A 109 12.43 -11.64 0.56
C ILE A 109 13.78 -11.60 -0.16
N HIS A 110 14.56 -10.60 0.18
CA HIS A 110 15.82 -10.26 -0.46
C HIS A 110 16.97 -10.28 0.52
N LYS A 111 18.12 -10.76 0.05
CA LYS A 111 19.37 -10.66 0.80
C LYS A 111 19.99 -9.29 0.55
N VAL A 112 20.02 -8.44 1.56
CA VAL A 112 20.58 -7.08 1.45
C VAL A 112 22.10 -7.09 1.68
N ARG A 113 22.55 -7.82 2.70
CA ARG A 113 23.98 -8.02 3.05
C ARG A 113 24.20 -9.46 3.45
N THR A 114 25.44 -9.81 3.79
CA THR A 114 25.83 -11.20 4.12
C THR A 114 24.98 -11.84 5.22
N ARG A 115 24.43 -11.04 6.14
CA ARG A 115 23.60 -11.51 7.27
C ARG A 115 22.27 -10.79 7.40
N ASP A 116 21.98 -9.84 6.51
CA ASP A 116 20.77 -9.00 6.58
C ASP A 116 19.82 -9.38 5.46
N TRP A 117 18.59 -9.59 5.84
CA TRP A 117 17.46 -9.85 4.95
C TRP A 117 16.45 -8.72 5.06
N ASP A 118 15.79 -8.43 3.99
CA ASP A 118 14.68 -7.50 3.95
C ASP A 118 13.55 -8.04 3.09
N PHE A 119 12.41 -7.43 3.18
CA PHE A 119 11.24 -7.83 2.41
C PHE A 119 10.66 -6.66 1.63
N LEU A 120 10.10 -6.97 0.47
CA LEU A 120 9.30 -6.09 -0.33
C LEU A 120 7.85 -6.59 -0.32
N ILE A 121 6.93 -5.72 0.04
CA ILE A 121 5.48 -5.99 0.00
C ILE A 121 4.94 -5.34 -1.26
N VAL A 122 4.16 -6.10 -2.04
CA VAL A 122 3.38 -5.59 -3.17
C VAL A 122 1.92 -5.95 -2.94
N LEU A 123 1.06 -4.94 -2.84
CA LEU A 123 -0.37 -5.10 -2.59
C LEU A 123 -1.16 -4.58 -3.79
N ASP A 124 -2.02 -5.41 -4.38
CA ASP A 124 -2.92 -5.00 -5.46
C ASP A 124 -4.15 -4.28 -4.89
N MET A 125 -4.26 -3.00 -5.16
CA MET A 125 -5.38 -2.17 -4.73
C MET A 125 -6.58 -2.24 -5.66
N GLN A 126 -6.44 -2.85 -6.84
CA GLN A 126 -7.46 -2.99 -7.89
C GLN A 126 -7.98 -1.67 -8.48
N LYS A 127 -8.02 -0.58 -7.73
CA LYS A 127 -8.51 0.74 -8.17
C LYS A 127 -7.65 1.86 -7.63
N ALA A 128 -7.32 2.84 -8.46
CA ALA A 128 -6.54 4.01 -8.07
C ALA A 128 -7.17 4.81 -6.91
N SER A 129 -8.50 4.93 -6.86
CA SER A 129 -9.21 5.63 -5.77
C SER A 129 -8.98 5.00 -4.38
N LYS A 130 -8.65 3.70 -4.32
CA LYS A 130 -8.31 3.03 -3.06
C LYS A 130 -6.88 3.30 -2.64
N MET A 131 -6.01 3.64 -3.58
CA MET A 131 -4.62 4.01 -3.30
C MET A 131 -4.53 5.34 -2.57
N ASP A 132 -5.27 6.36 -3.03
CA ASP A 132 -5.33 7.65 -2.34
C ASP A 132 -5.84 7.47 -0.91
N LEU A 133 -6.90 6.68 -0.75
CA LEU A 133 -7.45 6.36 0.57
C LEU A 133 -6.44 5.60 1.46
N LEU A 134 -5.70 4.63 0.91
CA LEU A 134 -4.66 3.92 1.65
C LEU A 134 -3.54 4.86 2.08
N LYS A 135 -3.09 5.74 1.17
CA LYS A 135 -2.07 6.74 1.45
C LYS A 135 -2.49 7.65 2.61
N ASP A 136 -3.67 8.26 2.53
CA ASP A 136 -4.20 9.16 3.56
C ASP A 136 -4.33 8.48 4.92
N GLN A 137 -4.76 7.20 4.92
CA GLN A 137 -4.87 6.43 6.16
C GLN A 137 -3.50 6.08 6.75
N LEU A 138 -2.53 5.69 5.93
CA LEU A 138 -1.17 5.42 6.39
C LEU A 138 -0.53 6.68 6.96
N GLU A 139 -0.59 7.81 6.26
CA GLU A 139 -0.05 9.08 6.72
C GLU A 139 -0.68 9.50 8.06
N THR A 140 -2.01 9.34 8.20
CA THR A 140 -2.74 9.68 9.43
C THR A 140 -2.29 8.80 10.60
N VAL A 141 -2.28 7.48 10.44
CA VAL A 141 -1.93 6.54 11.51
C VAL A 141 -0.49 6.73 11.96
N LEU A 142 0.43 6.90 11.02
CA LEU A 142 1.86 7.06 11.33
C LEU A 142 2.17 8.40 11.96
N THR A 143 1.51 9.47 11.52
CA THR A 143 1.63 10.80 12.16
C THR A 143 1.09 10.76 13.60
N MET A 144 -0.04 10.07 13.83
CA MET A 144 -0.56 9.87 15.18
C MET A 144 0.38 9.05 16.07
N ALA A 145 1.13 8.12 15.49
CA ALA A 145 2.17 7.34 16.17
C ALA A 145 3.49 8.11 16.38
N GLY A 146 3.56 9.38 15.98
CA GLY A 146 4.75 10.21 16.12
C GLY A 146 5.81 10.01 15.02
N SER A 147 5.51 9.21 14.00
CA SER A 147 6.41 9.01 12.86
C SER A 147 6.52 10.27 12.00
N SER A 148 7.70 10.57 11.48
CA SER A 148 7.87 11.61 10.47
C SER A 148 7.68 11.04 9.07
N VAL A 149 6.85 11.71 8.28
CA VAL A 149 6.59 11.34 6.89
C VAL A 149 7.23 12.38 5.97
N THR A 150 8.07 11.93 5.05
CA THR A 150 8.70 12.78 4.02
C THR A 150 8.44 12.21 2.64
N ASN A 151 8.38 13.10 1.66
CA ASN A 151 8.15 12.74 0.26
C ASN A 151 9.44 12.90 -0.53
N ARG A 152 9.80 11.88 -1.30
CA ARG A 152 10.95 11.88 -2.21
C ARG A 152 10.51 11.48 -3.61
N MET A 153 10.91 12.25 -4.60
CA MET A 153 10.66 11.92 -6.01
C MET A 153 11.83 11.13 -6.59
N HIS A 154 11.56 9.96 -7.14
CA HIS A 154 12.54 9.16 -7.89
C HIS A 154 11.91 8.65 -9.19
N ASN A 155 12.53 8.96 -10.34
CA ASN A 155 12.04 8.55 -11.66
C ASN A 155 10.54 8.80 -11.89
N ARG A 156 10.03 9.96 -11.46
CA ARG A 156 8.60 10.35 -11.50
C ARG A 156 7.68 9.54 -10.57
N ILE A 157 8.22 8.67 -9.74
CA ILE A 157 7.49 7.97 -8.70
C ILE A 157 7.70 8.72 -7.39
N ASN A 158 6.61 8.99 -6.69
CA ASN A 158 6.66 9.57 -5.35
C ASN A 158 6.86 8.46 -4.33
N ILE A 159 7.96 8.52 -3.59
CA ILE A 159 8.30 7.59 -2.51
C ILE A 159 8.02 8.31 -1.20
N LEU A 160 7.20 7.72 -0.37
CA LEU A 160 6.97 8.12 1.01
C LEU A 160 8.03 7.45 1.89
N GLU A 161 8.77 8.24 2.64
CA GLU A 161 9.71 7.76 3.66
C GLU A 161 9.08 7.99 5.03
N MET A 162 8.81 6.93 5.74
CA MET A 162 8.18 6.95 7.05
C MET A 162 9.19 6.47 8.09
N ARG A 163 9.60 7.39 8.96
CA ARG A 163 10.61 7.14 9.98
C ARG A 163 9.96 6.88 11.32
N ASP A 164 10.25 5.73 11.90
CA ASP A 164 9.88 5.39 13.27
C ASP A 164 10.66 6.27 14.27
N PRO A 165 9.99 6.92 15.24
CA PRO A 165 10.64 7.81 16.19
C PRO A 165 11.56 7.07 17.18
N ASP A 166 11.26 5.83 17.51
CA ASP A 166 11.95 5.06 18.55
C ASP A 166 13.11 4.24 17.98
N THR A 167 12.88 3.47 16.91
CA THR A 167 13.88 2.60 16.30
C THR A 167 14.75 3.32 15.28
N ARG A 168 14.26 4.45 14.73
CA ARG A 168 14.82 5.19 13.58
C ARG A 168 14.80 4.41 12.26
N ASP A 169 14.16 3.26 12.22
CA ASP A 169 13.94 2.52 11.00
C ASP A 169 13.10 3.35 10.02
N ILE A 170 13.38 3.22 8.74
CA ILE A 170 12.64 3.93 7.70
C ILE A 170 11.91 2.90 6.86
N PHE A 171 10.59 3.02 6.82
CA PHE A 171 9.75 2.30 5.88
C PHE A 171 9.54 3.17 4.66
N TYR A 172 9.90 2.64 3.51
CA TYR A 172 9.71 3.28 2.20
C TYR A 172 8.47 2.69 1.55
N CYS A 173 7.59 3.54 1.03
CA CYS A 173 6.51 3.04 0.21
C CYS A 173 6.27 3.92 -1.02
N ALA A 174 5.76 3.30 -2.06
CA ALA A 174 5.41 3.94 -3.31
C ALA A 174 4.09 3.39 -3.84
N PHE A 175 3.44 4.17 -4.67
CA PHE A 175 2.24 3.79 -5.40
C PHE A 175 2.58 3.73 -6.89
N VAL A 176 2.53 2.53 -7.46
CA VAL A 176 2.90 2.27 -8.86
C VAL A 176 1.70 1.63 -9.54
N ASP A 177 1.11 2.32 -10.50
CA ASP A 177 -0.17 1.94 -11.12
C ASP A 177 -1.24 1.64 -10.05
N ASN A 178 -1.76 0.41 -9.99
CA ASN A 178 -2.75 -0.01 -8.97
C ASN A 178 -2.12 -0.73 -7.77
N HIS A 179 -0.80 -0.64 -7.60
CA HIS A 179 -0.09 -1.37 -6.55
C HIS A 179 0.51 -0.43 -5.51
N PHE A 180 0.35 -0.81 -4.26
CA PHE A 180 1.17 -0.32 -3.17
C PHE A 180 2.42 -1.19 -3.06
N VAL A 181 3.58 -0.56 -2.99
CA VAL A 181 4.87 -1.22 -2.83
C VAL A 181 5.53 -0.66 -1.57
N GLY A 182 5.97 -1.54 -0.67
CA GLY A 182 6.58 -1.13 0.60
C GLY A 182 7.76 -2.00 0.99
N SER A 183 8.82 -1.36 1.55
CA SER A 183 10.05 -2.02 2.02
C SER A 183 10.74 -1.19 3.10
N TYR A 184 11.54 -1.81 3.95
CA TYR A 184 12.43 -1.09 4.87
C TYR A 184 13.77 -0.72 4.24
N THR A 185 14.10 -1.24 3.08
CA THR A 185 15.32 -0.88 2.34
C THR A 185 14.99 -0.11 1.08
N SER A 186 15.63 1.06 0.90
CA SER A 186 15.54 1.85 -0.34
C SER A 186 16.55 1.31 -1.35
N LYS A 187 16.22 0.26 -2.08
CA LYS A 187 17.04 -0.19 -3.21
C LYS A 187 16.64 0.47 -4.51
#